data_ff047059782403986b650eb924744e55
#
_entry.id   ff047059782403986b650eb924744e55
#
_cell.length_a   1.000
_cell.length_b   1.000
_cell.length_c   1.000
_cell.angle_alpha   90.00
_cell.angle_beta   90.00
_cell.angle_gamma   90.00
#
_symmetry.space_group_name_H-M   'P 1'
#
loop_
_entity.id
_entity.type
_entity.pdbx_description
1 polymer ?
#
loop_
_entity_poly.entity_id
_entity_poly.type
_entity_poly.pdbx_seq_one_letter_code
_entity_poly.pdbx_strand_id
1 'polypeptide(L)'
;MSQYLVSIHLPDNFDPSAADEAAMRDIETLNEEVVAAGVRTFVGGLTPAREAKSLRAQPDGKVHTTDGPYLETKEHIGGFLVLEVAGLDEALAWGRKAVIACRAPVEVRPFGVPT
;
A
#
# COMPACT_ATOMS: atom_id res chain seq x y z
N MET A 1 10.97 -18.24 -4.93
CA MET A 1 10.61 -16.80 -4.77
C MET A 1 9.30 -16.67 -4.06
N SER A 2 9.18 -15.71 -3.20
CA SER A 2 7.96 -15.48 -2.43
C SER A 2 7.43 -14.08 -2.72
N GLN A 3 6.11 -13.92 -2.60
CA GLN A 3 5.46 -12.64 -2.81
C GLN A 3 5.14 -11.96 -1.48
N TYR A 4 5.37 -10.66 -1.44
CA TYR A 4 5.11 -9.84 -0.26
C TYR A 4 4.32 -8.60 -0.63
N LEU A 5 3.43 -8.20 0.26
CA LEU A 5 2.75 -6.92 0.17
C LEU A 5 3.47 -5.94 1.07
N VAL A 6 3.91 -4.84 0.48
CA VAL A 6 4.50 -3.70 1.20
C VAL A 6 3.47 -2.58 1.13
N SER A 7 2.76 -2.34 2.23
CA SER A 7 1.68 -1.35 2.26
C SER A 7 2.11 -0.09 3.00
N ILE A 8 1.81 1.05 2.39
CA ILE A 8 2.14 2.37 2.92
C ILE A 8 0.89 2.93 3.61
N HIS A 9 1.03 3.35 4.86
CA HIS A 9 -0.08 3.83 5.67
C HIS A 9 -0.04 5.34 5.79
N LEU A 10 -1.10 6.00 5.37
CA LEU A 10 -1.20 7.46 5.36
C LEU A 10 -2.26 7.93 6.36
N PRO A 11 -2.09 9.13 6.94
CA PRO A 11 -3.11 9.69 7.83
C PRO A 11 -4.47 9.80 7.15
N ASP A 12 -5.53 9.67 7.92
CA ASP A 12 -6.90 9.76 7.43
C ASP A 12 -7.17 11.09 6.71
N ASN A 13 -6.51 12.16 7.15
CA ASN A 13 -6.64 13.49 6.58
C ASN A 13 -5.56 13.82 5.54
N PHE A 14 -4.86 12.83 5.03
CA PHE A 14 -3.81 13.06 4.04
C PHE A 14 -4.38 13.73 2.78
N ASP A 15 -3.70 14.79 2.34
CA ASP A 15 -4.06 15.52 1.13
C ASP A 15 -2.99 15.29 0.06
N PRO A 16 -3.31 14.53 -1.00
CA PRO A 16 -2.33 14.29 -2.08
C PRO A 16 -1.82 15.55 -2.76
N SER A 17 -2.63 16.62 -2.79
CA SER A 17 -2.24 17.87 -3.43
C SER A 17 -1.16 18.63 -2.63
N ALA A 18 -0.98 18.29 -1.35
CA ALA A 18 0.04 18.88 -0.49
C ALA A 18 1.35 18.08 -0.50
N ALA A 19 1.48 17.11 -1.38
CA ALA A 19 2.68 16.25 -1.42
C ALA A 19 3.92 17.05 -1.78
N ASP A 20 5.00 16.78 -1.04
CA ASP A 20 6.31 17.38 -1.24
C ASP A 20 6.94 16.85 -2.54
N GLU A 21 7.48 17.77 -3.37
CA GLU A 21 8.17 17.40 -4.60
C GLU A 21 9.35 16.47 -4.36
N ALA A 22 10.11 16.67 -3.29
CA ALA A 22 11.23 15.81 -2.95
C ALA A 22 10.76 14.39 -2.64
N ALA A 23 9.64 14.25 -1.93
CA ALA A 23 9.05 12.96 -1.65
C ALA A 23 8.57 12.28 -2.94
N MET A 24 7.97 13.03 -3.84
CA MET A 24 7.52 12.49 -5.13
C MET A 24 8.68 11.97 -5.96
N ARG A 25 9.80 12.70 -5.98
CA ARG A 25 11.01 12.25 -6.68
C ARG A 25 11.59 10.99 -6.04
N ASP A 26 11.58 10.90 -4.71
CA ASP A 26 12.10 9.73 -4.00
C ASP A 26 11.24 8.50 -4.26
N ILE A 27 9.92 8.66 -4.33
CA ILE A 27 9.00 7.57 -4.67
C ILE A 27 9.25 7.10 -6.10
N GLU A 28 9.44 8.04 -7.03
CA GLU A 28 9.73 7.72 -8.42
C GLU A 28 11.03 6.95 -8.55
N THR A 29 12.07 7.37 -7.82
CA THR A 29 13.36 6.69 -7.76
C THR A 29 13.21 5.27 -7.20
N LEU A 30 12.43 5.11 -6.13
CA LEU A 30 12.17 3.80 -5.55
C LEU A 30 11.49 2.88 -6.58
N ASN A 31 10.49 3.40 -7.29
CA ASN A 31 9.79 2.62 -8.31
C ASN A 31 10.74 2.17 -9.42
N GLU A 32 11.67 3.03 -9.83
CA GLU A 32 12.68 2.69 -10.82
C GLU A 32 13.63 1.60 -10.30
N GLU A 33 14.04 1.69 -9.02
CA GLU A 33 14.90 0.69 -8.40
C GLU A 33 14.22 -0.68 -8.34
N VAL A 34 12.94 -0.71 -8.00
CA VAL A 34 12.17 -1.96 -7.92
C VAL A 34 12.10 -2.63 -9.28
N VAL A 35 11.85 -1.85 -10.34
CA VAL A 35 11.84 -2.36 -11.71
C VAL A 35 13.22 -2.86 -12.11
N ALA A 36 14.26 -2.09 -11.83
CA ALA A 36 15.64 -2.44 -12.21
C ALA A 36 16.11 -3.72 -11.50
N ALA A 37 15.63 -3.95 -10.27
CA ALA A 37 15.96 -5.17 -9.52
C ALA A 37 15.17 -6.40 -10.00
N GLY A 38 14.16 -6.21 -10.84
CA GLY A 38 13.36 -7.31 -11.37
C GLY A 38 12.42 -7.95 -10.35
N VAL A 39 12.09 -7.25 -9.27
CA VAL A 39 11.26 -7.81 -8.17
C VAL A 39 9.83 -7.30 -8.18
N ARG A 40 9.52 -6.37 -9.05
CA ARG A 40 8.19 -5.74 -9.10
C ARG A 40 7.15 -6.68 -9.70
N THR A 41 6.06 -6.92 -8.96
CA THR A 41 4.85 -7.53 -9.52
C THR A 41 3.83 -6.44 -9.81
N PHE A 42 3.61 -5.54 -8.85
CA PHE A 42 2.66 -4.44 -9.02
C PHE A 42 3.02 -3.31 -8.05
N VAL A 43 2.82 -2.08 -8.46
CA VAL A 43 2.96 -0.88 -7.62
C VAL A 43 1.79 0.04 -7.93
N GLY A 44 1.12 0.52 -6.90
CA GLY A 44 0.02 1.44 -7.10
C GLY A 44 -0.24 2.32 -5.89
N GLY A 45 -0.73 3.53 -6.17
CA GLY A 45 -1.28 4.42 -5.16
C GLY A 45 -2.80 4.35 -5.16
N LEU A 46 -3.38 4.67 -4.02
CA LEU A 46 -4.83 4.71 -3.85
C LEU A 46 -5.31 6.14 -3.68
N THR A 47 -6.53 6.39 -4.11
CA THR A 47 -7.21 7.66 -3.79
C THR A 47 -7.47 7.74 -2.29
N PRO A 48 -7.77 8.93 -1.74
CA PRO A 48 -8.05 9.05 -0.31
C PRO A 48 -9.14 8.10 0.17
N ALA A 49 -9.02 7.66 1.42
CA ALA A 49 -9.94 6.68 2.01
C ALA A 49 -11.41 7.13 1.97
N ARG A 50 -11.67 8.45 2.01
CA ARG A 50 -13.03 8.98 1.92
C ARG A 50 -13.73 8.65 0.60
N GLU A 51 -12.96 8.30 -0.44
CA GLU A 51 -13.51 7.90 -1.75
C GLU A 51 -13.81 6.41 -1.82
N ALA A 52 -13.51 5.66 -0.76
CA ALA A 52 -13.78 4.24 -0.72
C ALA A 52 -15.28 3.97 -0.60
N LYS A 53 -15.67 2.78 -1.01
CA LYS A 53 -17.01 2.24 -0.79
C LYS A 53 -16.85 0.97 0.02
N SER A 54 -17.70 0.79 1.01
CA SER A 54 -17.67 -0.40 1.86
C SER A 54 -18.95 -1.19 1.68
N LEU A 55 -18.81 -2.50 1.60
CA LEU A 55 -19.95 -3.40 1.39
C LEU A 55 -20.01 -4.40 2.54
N ARG A 56 -21.20 -4.61 3.08
CA ARG A 56 -21.43 -5.57 4.17
C ARG A 56 -22.60 -6.45 3.84
N ALA A 57 -22.48 -7.74 4.15
CA ALA A 57 -23.60 -8.66 4.04
C ALA A 57 -24.59 -8.39 5.18
N GLN A 58 -25.88 -8.49 4.88
CA GLN A 58 -26.95 -8.36 5.86
C GLN A 58 -27.54 -9.73 6.18
N PRO A 59 -28.19 -9.89 7.35
CA PRO A 59 -28.80 -11.18 7.71
C PRO A 59 -29.82 -11.71 6.70
N ASP A 60 -30.44 -10.81 5.91
CA ASP A 60 -31.43 -11.18 4.89
C ASP A 60 -30.78 -11.61 3.56
N GLY A 61 -29.45 -11.71 3.50
CA GLY A 61 -28.73 -12.08 2.30
C GLY A 61 -28.43 -10.95 1.33
N LYS A 62 -28.90 -9.73 1.63
CA LYS A 62 -28.60 -8.55 0.82
C LYS A 62 -27.23 -7.99 1.20
N VAL A 63 -26.67 -7.15 0.33
CA VAL A 63 -25.41 -6.47 0.57
C VAL A 63 -25.68 -4.98 0.70
N HIS A 64 -25.20 -4.42 1.80
CA HIS A 64 -25.33 -2.98 2.08
C HIS A 64 -24.07 -2.26 1.66
N THR A 65 -24.21 -1.19 0.89
CA THR A 65 -23.07 -0.36 0.44
C THR A 65 -23.11 0.98 1.16
N THR A 66 -21.96 1.37 1.74
CA THR A 66 -21.81 2.66 2.40
C THR A 66 -20.62 3.42 1.83
N ASP A 67 -20.67 4.74 1.91
CA ASP A 67 -19.55 5.59 1.53
C ASP A 67 -18.48 5.56 2.62
N GLY A 68 -17.22 5.62 2.18
CA GLY A 68 -16.07 5.67 3.08
C GLY A 68 -15.44 4.32 3.35
N PRO A 69 -14.36 4.30 4.14
CA PRO A 69 -13.61 3.08 4.44
C PRO A 69 -14.39 2.14 5.34
N TYR A 70 -14.05 0.84 5.26
CA TYR A 70 -14.69 -0.19 6.08
C TYR A 70 -14.54 0.06 7.57
N LEU A 71 -13.34 0.46 7.98
CA LEU A 71 -13.06 0.83 9.37
C LEU A 71 -12.70 2.31 9.45
N GLU A 72 -13.20 2.98 10.48
CA GLU A 72 -12.79 4.34 10.79
C GLU A 72 -11.54 4.27 11.65
N THR A 73 -10.39 4.60 11.06
CA THR A 73 -9.09 4.57 11.70
C THR A 73 -8.37 5.88 11.44
N LYS A 74 -7.27 6.10 12.16
CA LYS A 74 -6.45 7.30 11.95
C LYS A 74 -5.59 7.22 10.71
N GLU A 75 -5.33 6.00 10.23
CA GLU A 75 -4.48 5.75 9.08
C GLU A 75 -5.11 4.70 8.19
N HIS A 76 -4.90 4.84 6.88
CA HIS A 76 -5.37 3.89 5.87
C HIS A 76 -4.26 3.60 4.89
N ILE A 77 -4.35 2.46 4.22
CA ILE A 77 -3.42 2.14 3.14
C ILE A 77 -3.59 3.17 2.04
N GLY A 78 -2.52 3.91 1.73
CA GLY A 78 -2.50 4.92 0.67
C GLY A 78 -1.80 4.45 -0.60
N GLY A 79 -1.14 3.32 -0.55
CA GLY A 79 -0.45 2.72 -1.69
C GLY A 79 0.22 1.44 -1.28
N PHE A 80 0.69 0.68 -2.27
CA PHE A 80 1.35 -0.58 -1.95
C PHE A 80 2.24 -1.04 -3.11
N LEU A 81 3.21 -1.89 -2.74
CA LEU A 81 4.03 -2.61 -3.69
C LEU A 81 3.79 -4.10 -3.47
N VAL A 82 3.62 -4.83 -4.55
CA VAL A 82 3.62 -6.30 -4.52
C VAL A 82 4.94 -6.73 -5.12
N LEU A 83 5.75 -7.41 -4.33
CA LEU A 83 7.11 -7.78 -4.71
C LEU A 83 7.28 -9.28 -4.72
N GLU A 84 8.09 -9.77 -5.66
CA GLU A 84 8.50 -11.17 -5.70
C GLU A 84 9.99 -11.20 -5.39
N VAL A 85 10.34 -11.73 -4.23
CA VAL A 85 11.70 -11.68 -3.67
C VAL A 85 12.07 -13.02 -3.07
N ALA A 86 13.37 -13.18 -2.74
CA ALA A 86 13.89 -14.43 -2.21
C ALA A 86 13.31 -14.77 -0.84
N GLY A 87 13.04 -13.78 0.00
CA GLY A 87 12.51 -14.02 1.34
C GLY A 87 12.27 -12.73 2.12
N LEU A 88 11.97 -12.90 3.40
CA LEU A 88 11.58 -11.79 4.27
C LEU A 88 12.65 -10.70 4.39
N ASP A 89 13.92 -11.07 4.50
CA ASP A 89 15.00 -10.08 4.66
C ASP A 89 15.05 -9.11 3.49
N GLU A 90 14.89 -9.63 2.27
CA GLU A 90 14.87 -8.79 1.08
C GLU A 90 13.61 -7.93 1.05
N ALA A 91 12.46 -8.49 1.42
CA ALA A 91 11.22 -7.73 1.50
C ALA A 91 11.33 -6.58 2.50
N LEU A 92 11.96 -6.83 3.66
CA LEU A 92 12.18 -5.80 4.67
C LEU A 92 13.12 -4.70 4.17
N ALA A 93 14.13 -5.06 3.39
CA ALA A 93 15.03 -4.06 2.80
C ALA A 93 14.26 -3.10 1.89
N TRP A 94 13.36 -3.62 1.06
CA TRP A 94 12.48 -2.78 0.25
C TRP A 94 11.50 -1.98 1.09
N GLY A 95 10.98 -2.57 2.16
CA GLY A 95 10.11 -1.86 3.11
C GLY A 95 10.80 -0.65 3.75
N ARG A 96 12.07 -0.79 4.13
CA ARG A 96 12.83 0.32 4.70
C ARG A 96 12.99 1.45 3.68
N LYS A 97 13.27 1.12 2.43
CA LYS A 97 13.35 2.12 1.36
C LYS A 97 12.00 2.83 1.17
N ALA A 98 10.91 2.09 1.27
CA ALA A 98 9.57 2.66 1.14
C ALA A 98 9.25 3.64 2.27
N VAL A 99 9.63 3.33 3.51
CA VAL A 99 9.45 4.24 4.66
C VAL A 99 10.14 5.58 4.39
N ILE A 100 11.38 5.51 3.91
CA ILE A 100 12.17 6.72 3.66
C ILE A 100 11.59 7.51 2.50
N ALA A 101 11.28 6.85 1.39
CA ALA A 101 10.78 7.52 0.20
C ALA A 101 9.39 8.12 0.40
N CYS A 102 8.50 7.38 1.04
CA CYS A 102 7.10 7.78 1.21
C CYS A 102 6.86 8.63 2.45
N ARG A 103 7.84 8.71 3.34
CA ARG A 103 7.75 9.44 4.62
C ARG A 103 6.53 9.01 5.42
N ALA A 104 6.31 7.70 5.49
CA ALA A 104 5.13 7.12 6.11
C ALA A 104 5.44 5.72 6.65
N PRO A 105 4.68 5.26 7.65
CA PRO A 105 4.82 3.89 8.13
C PRO A 105 4.49 2.88 7.05
N VAL A 106 5.15 1.74 7.10
CA VAL A 106 5.01 0.67 6.11
C VAL A 106 4.84 -0.65 6.84
N GLU A 107 3.96 -1.49 6.33
CA GLU A 107 3.81 -2.86 6.80
C GLU A 107 4.25 -3.82 5.70
N VAL A 108 4.99 -4.85 6.07
CA VAL A 108 5.43 -5.89 5.14
C VAL A 108 4.77 -7.20 5.53
N ARG A 109 4.04 -7.81 4.61
CA ARG A 109 3.30 -9.06 4.86
C ARG A 109 3.50 -10.04 3.73
N PRO A 110 3.82 -11.31 4.05
CA PRO A 110 3.85 -12.32 3.01
C PRO A 110 2.43 -12.66 2.53
N PHE A 111 2.30 -12.92 1.25
CA PHE A 111 1.08 -13.54 0.76
C PHE A 111 1.00 -14.97 1.28
N GLY A 112 -0.21 -15.42 1.50
CA GLY A 112 -0.43 -16.79 1.92
C GLY A 112 -0.09 -17.80 0.83
N VAL A 113 -0.27 -19.09 1.15
CA VAL A 113 0.01 -20.14 0.17
C VAL A 113 -0.91 -19.97 -1.03
N PRO A 114 -0.39 -19.99 -2.26
CA PRO A 114 -1.23 -19.93 -3.45
C PRO A 114 -2.22 -21.10 -3.46
N THR A 115 -3.45 -20.81 -3.80
CA THR A 115 -4.50 -21.81 -3.92
C THR A 115 -4.73 -22.20 -5.36
#